data_5c87b36b53ece96aba3bb89fa562d429
#
_entry.id   5c87b36b53ece96aba3bb89fa562d429
#
_cell.length_a   1.000
_cell.length_b   1.000
_cell.length_c   1.000
_cell.angle_alpha   90.00
_cell.angle_beta   90.00
_cell.angle_gamma   90.00
#
_symmetry.space_group_name_H-M   'P 1'
#
loop_
_entity.id
_entity.type
_entity.pdbx_description
1 polymer ?
#
loop_
_entity_poly.entity_id
_entity_poly.type
_entity_poly.pdbx_seq_one_letter_code
_entity_poly.pdbx_strand_id
1 'polypeptide(L)'
;MLFDINRVKENKIRSRETRSRSFLLKRVFRDLENRILDLPQDWECGLIEGCRKNDLKELSKNNRVTISELSHNTAKTQSFDLYANLMQLHWSNDPYGDFSEKVKFLKPKGHFMCCLFGSETLNELRDSFSKAEIKLFGAASPRISPLPEIRDVGNLATKVGLNNCVVDRDIIKVSYKRILDLFLDIKEMGETNSILERRKSLTTKNLVQEVEKFYFKNFTDKKLKKDTYTISATFEIIFLYGRK
;
A
#
# COMPACT_ATOMS: atom_id res chain seq x y z
N MET A 1 -7.62 -18.13 -3.43
CA MET A 1 -6.88 -16.93 -3.92
C MET A 1 -7.80 -15.73 -3.89
N LEU A 2 -7.36 -14.64 -3.31
CA LEU A 2 -8.15 -13.42 -3.18
C LEU A 2 -7.86 -12.44 -4.33
N PHE A 3 -6.57 -12.34 -4.72
CA PHE A 3 -6.09 -11.37 -5.69
C PHE A 3 -5.72 -12.01 -7.04
N ASP A 4 -6.02 -11.29 -8.10
CA ASP A 4 -5.55 -11.53 -9.46
C ASP A 4 -4.13 -10.94 -9.60
N ILE A 5 -3.12 -11.76 -9.38
CA ILE A 5 -1.70 -11.32 -9.33
C ILE A 5 -1.24 -10.77 -10.68
N ASN A 6 -1.77 -11.27 -11.81
CA ASN A 6 -1.45 -10.70 -13.12
C ASN A 6 -1.98 -9.27 -13.21
N ARG A 7 -3.18 -9.03 -12.72
CA ARG A 7 -3.77 -7.69 -12.66
C ARG A 7 -3.00 -6.75 -11.76
N VAL A 8 -2.54 -7.22 -10.60
CA VAL A 8 -1.65 -6.44 -9.72
C VAL A 8 -0.40 -6.01 -10.48
N LYS A 9 0.29 -6.96 -11.14
CA LYS A 9 1.49 -6.68 -11.94
C LYS A 9 1.22 -5.67 -13.06
N GLU A 10 0.12 -5.85 -13.82
CA GLU A 10 -0.28 -4.90 -14.86
C GLU A 10 -0.51 -3.49 -14.31
N ASN A 11 -1.22 -3.36 -13.19
CA ASN A 11 -1.49 -2.07 -12.56
C ASN A 11 -0.17 -1.39 -12.12
N LYS A 12 0.75 -2.14 -11.52
CA LYS A 12 2.08 -1.62 -11.14
C LYS A 12 2.91 -1.21 -12.36
N ILE A 13 2.88 -1.98 -13.44
CA ILE A 13 3.58 -1.64 -14.70
C ILE A 13 2.99 -0.37 -15.31
N ARG A 14 1.66 -0.27 -15.42
CA ARG A 14 0.98 0.92 -15.98
C ARG A 14 1.24 2.20 -15.17
N SER A 15 1.40 2.07 -13.86
CA SER A 15 1.65 3.21 -12.98
C SER A 15 3.13 3.63 -12.90
N ARG A 16 4.05 2.94 -13.59
CA ARG A 16 5.50 3.19 -13.46
C ARG A 16 5.90 4.65 -13.63
N GLU A 17 5.32 5.32 -14.62
CA GLU A 17 5.66 6.72 -14.91
C GLU A 17 4.86 7.71 -14.06
N THR A 18 3.70 7.32 -13.56
CA THR A 18 2.78 8.19 -12.82
C THR A 18 2.97 8.11 -11.31
N ARG A 19 3.45 6.99 -10.75
CA ARG A 19 3.68 6.80 -9.31
C ARG A 19 4.51 7.91 -8.67
N SER A 20 5.50 8.42 -9.40
CA SER A 20 6.33 9.52 -8.92
C SER A 20 5.57 10.85 -8.78
N ARG A 21 4.33 10.94 -9.25
CA ARG A 21 3.47 12.11 -9.07
C ARG A 21 2.66 12.00 -7.78
N SER A 22 2.35 10.78 -7.32
CA SER A 22 1.61 10.57 -6.08
C SER A 22 2.36 11.15 -4.89
N PHE A 23 1.73 12.14 -4.25
CA PHE A 23 2.30 12.74 -3.05
C PHE A 23 2.28 11.76 -1.87
N LEU A 24 1.26 10.87 -1.81
CA LEU A 24 1.13 9.86 -0.77
C LEU A 24 2.30 8.88 -0.81
N LEU A 25 2.60 8.30 -1.98
CA LEU A 25 3.74 7.38 -2.11
C LEU A 25 5.07 8.07 -1.80
N LYS A 26 5.26 9.33 -2.24
CA LYS A 26 6.47 10.11 -1.89
C LYS A 26 6.62 10.26 -0.39
N ARG A 27 5.53 10.56 0.33
CA ARG A 27 5.55 10.67 1.78
C ARG A 27 5.91 9.32 2.41
N VAL A 28 5.20 8.26 2.05
CA VAL A 28 5.41 6.90 2.59
C VAL A 28 6.85 6.42 2.37
N PHE A 29 7.38 6.61 1.16
CA PHE A 29 8.75 6.19 0.84
C PHE A 29 9.79 6.98 1.62
N ARG A 30 9.61 8.29 1.75
CA ARG A 30 10.48 9.12 2.58
C ARG A 30 10.41 8.72 4.06
N ASP A 31 9.20 8.43 4.57
CA ASP A 31 9.04 8.04 5.97
C ASP A 31 9.70 6.67 6.24
N LEU A 32 9.61 5.73 5.30
CA LEU A 32 10.35 4.46 5.41
C LEU A 32 11.86 4.65 5.25
N GLU A 33 12.30 5.50 4.30
CA GLU A 33 13.71 5.85 4.12
C GLU A 33 14.33 6.42 5.41
N ASN A 34 13.66 7.37 6.06
CA ASN A 34 14.09 7.94 7.33
C ASN A 34 14.23 6.86 8.41
N ARG A 35 13.24 5.96 8.53
CA ARG A 35 13.28 4.84 9.48
C ARG A 35 14.46 3.90 9.23
N ILE A 36 14.82 3.66 7.97
CA ILE A 36 16.01 2.86 7.62
C ILE A 36 17.30 3.60 7.98
N LEU A 37 17.35 4.91 7.77
CA LEU A 37 18.51 5.73 8.09
C LEU A 37 18.74 5.85 9.61
N ASP A 38 17.66 5.77 10.40
CA ASP A 38 17.70 5.79 11.86
C ASP A 38 18.11 4.43 12.47
N LEU A 39 18.19 3.35 11.67
CA LEU A 39 18.68 2.06 12.16
C LEU A 39 20.16 2.12 12.55
N PRO A 40 20.60 1.29 13.50
CA PRO A 40 22.02 1.06 13.72
C PRO A 40 22.73 0.72 12.40
N GLN A 41 23.87 1.37 12.14
CA GLN A 41 24.62 1.21 10.89
C GLN A 41 25.50 -0.07 10.92
N ASP A 42 24.94 -1.16 11.45
CA ASP A 42 25.56 -2.49 11.55
C ASP A 42 25.30 -3.38 10.32
N TRP A 43 24.78 -2.81 9.24
CA TRP A 43 24.50 -3.50 7.99
C TRP A 43 25.37 -3.01 6.82
N GLU A 44 25.77 -3.95 5.97
CA GLU A 44 26.66 -3.69 4.81
C GLU A 44 25.98 -3.93 3.46
N CYS A 45 24.96 -4.80 3.43
CA CYS A 45 24.26 -5.15 2.21
C CYS A 45 22.76 -5.11 2.40
N GLY A 46 22.06 -4.22 1.68
CA GLY A 46 20.62 -4.05 1.73
C GLY A 46 19.93 -4.36 0.40
N LEU A 47 18.72 -4.94 0.49
CA LEU A 47 17.79 -5.08 -0.64
C LEU A 47 16.51 -4.34 -0.33
N ILE A 48 16.10 -3.42 -1.22
CA ILE A 48 14.85 -2.69 -1.13
C ILE A 48 14.00 -2.98 -2.36
N GLU A 49 12.80 -3.49 -2.14
CA GLU A 49 11.85 -3.84 -3.19
C GLU A 49 10.61 -2.95 -3.18
N GLY A 50 10.01 -2.73 -4.35
CA GLY A 50 8.74 -2.01 -4.51
C GLY A 50 8.88 -0.54 -4.89
N CYS A 51 10.10 -0.05 -5.11
CA CYS A 51 10.34 1.33 -5.53
C CYS A 51 11.49 1.42 -6.54
N ARG A 52 11.65 2.59 -7.16
CA ARG A 52 12.79 2.92 -8.03
C ARG A 52 13.87 3.66 -7.22
N LYS A 53 15.08 3.70 -7.76
CA LYS A 53 16.18 4.49 -7.17
C LYS A 53 15.77 5.96 -6.91
N ASN A 54 15.08 6.57 -7.86
CA ASN A 54 14.64 7.97 -7.76
C ASN A 54 13.53 8.22 -6.71
N ASP A 55 12.91 7.16 -6.19
CA ASP A 55 11.87 7.28 -5.16
C ASP A 55 12.48 7.42 -3.76
N LEU A 56 13.77 7.04 -3.59
CA LEU A 56 14.53 7.14 -2.35
C LEU A 56 15.70 8.12 -2.56
N LYS A 57 15.73 9.19 -1.77
CA LYS A 57 16.65 10.30 -1.99
C LYS A 57 18.07 10.02 -1.47
N GLU A 58 18.16 9.49 -0.28
CA GLU A 58 19.44 9.27 0.40
C GLU A 58 19.95 7.83 0.22
N LEU A 59 19.06 6.84 0.37
CA LEU A 59 19.46 5.44 0.21
C LEU A 59 19.89 5.09 -1.22
N SER A 60 19.36 5.81 -2.23
CA SER A 60 19.77 5.62 -3.63
C SER A 60 21.24 5.97 -3.90
N LYS A 61 21.85 6.79 -3.04
CA LYS A 61 23.27 7.18 -3.09
C LYS A 61 24.17 6.19 -2.38
N ASN A 62 23.59 5.28 -1.58
CA ASN A 62 24.35 4.31 -0.81
C ASN A 62 24.63 3.07 -1.66
N ASN A 63 25.91 2.83 -1.98
CA ASN A 63 26.35 1.69 -2.80
C ASN A 63 26.13 0.32 -2.14
N ARG A 64 25.79 0.29 -0.85
CA ARG A 64 25.46 -0.94 -0.11
C ARG A 64 24.02 -1.39 -0.35
N VAL A 65 23.18 -0.58 -1.02
CA VAL A 65 21.76 -0.84 -1.20
C VAL A 65 21.43 -1.17 -2.64
N THR A 66 20.83 -2.34 -2.85
CA THR A 66 20.21 -2.72 -4.12
C THR A 66 18.73 -2.33 -4.07
N ILE A 67 18.26 -1.53 -5.03
CA ILE A 67 16.87 -1.07 -5.13
C ILE A 67 16.24 -1.68 -6.37
N SER A 68 15.06 -2.30 -6.21
CA SER A 68 14.29 -2.96 -7.27
C SER A 68 12.81 -2.60 -7.25
N GLU A 69 12.23 -2.35 -8.42
CA GLU A 69 10.77 -2.13 -8.56
C GLU A 69 9.96 -3.40 -8.37
N LEU A 70 10.52 -4.53 -8.74
CA LEU A 70 9.86 -5.83 -8.71
C LEU A 70 10.48 -6.70 -7.61
N SER A 71 9.65 -7.57 -7.07
CA SER A 71 10.10 -8.57 -6.12
C SER A 71 11.11 -9.51 -6.76
N HIS A 72 12.28 -9.65 -6.15
CA HIS A 72 13.32 -10.59 -6.58
C HIS A 72 12.98 -12.00 -6.09
N ASN A 73 12.32 -12.79 -6.94
CA ASN A 73 12.08 -14.21 -6.63
C ASN A 73 13.35 -15.07 -6.66
N THR A 74 14.50 -14.49 -7.04
CA THR A 74 15.78 -15.20 -7.20
C THR A 74 16.86 -14.74 -6.23
N ALA A 75 16.52 -13.92 -5.25
CA ALA A 75 17.48 -13.51 -4.22
C ALA A 75 17.93 -14.75 -3.43
N LYS A 76 19.24 -14.87 -3.23
CA LYS A 76 19.81 -15.97 -2.44
C LYS A 76 19.42 -15.81 -0.97
N THR A 77 19.17 -16.92 -0.31
CA THR A 77 18.93 -16.93 1.14
C THR A 77 20.16 -16.41 1.90
N GLN A 78 19.92 -15.71 3.01
CA GLN A 78 20.96 -15.19 3.91
C GLN A 78 22.04 -14.32 3.21
N SER A 79 21.59 -13.44 2.29
CA SER A 79 22.51 -12.59 1.53
C SER A 79 22.51 -11.14 1.97
N PHE A 80 21.48 -10.70 2.69
CA PHE A 80 21.30 -9.29 3.04
C PHE A 80 21.26 -9.08 4.55
N ASP A 81 21.84 -7.98 4.98
CA ASP A 81 21.76 -7.51 6.37
C ASP A 81 20.53 -6.65 6.60
N LEU A 82 20.03 -6.02 5.54
CA LEU A 82 18.80 -5.23 5.51
C LEU A 82 17.90 -5.68 4.36
N TYR A 83 16.63 -5.94 4.64
CA TYR A 83 15.59 -6.10 3.61
C TYR A 83 14.44 -5.14 3.90
N ALA A 84 14.00 -4.42 2.86
CA ALA A 84 12.81 -3.57 2.95
C ALA A 84 11.85 -3.83 1.79
N ASN A 85 10.54 -3.84 2.07
CA ASN A 85 9.49 -3.98 1.06
C ASN A 85 8.52 -2.81 1.12
N LEU A 86 8.36 -2.13 -0.02
CA LEU A 86 7.55 -0.93 -0.12
C LEU A 86 6.28 -1.22 -0.90
N MET A 87 5.14 -1.20 -0.20
CA MET A 87 3.80 -1.21 -0.78
C MET A 87 3.54 -2.38 -1.75
N GLN A 88 3.99 -3.60 -1.41
CA GLN A 88 3.73 -4.79 -2.23
C GLN A 88 3.04 -5.91 -1.47
N LEU A 89 3.41 -6.14 -0.20
CA LEU A 89 3.00 -7.33 0.56
C LEU A 89 1.49 -7.38 0.89
N HIS A 90 0.77 -6.28 0.82
CA HIS A 90 -0.68 -6.26 1.00
C HIS A 90 -1.46 -6.87 -0.19
N TRP A 91 -0.79 -7.17 -1.30
CA TRP A 91 -1.37 -7.89 -2.45
C TRP A 91 -1.11 -9.40 -2.42
N SER A 92 -0.62 -9.92 -1.31
CA SER A 92 -0.29 -11.34 -1.19
C SER A 92 -1.54 -12.23 -1.11
N ASN A 93 -1.51 -13.36 -1.81
CA ASN A 93 -2.49 -14.44 -1.66
C ASN A 93 -2.09 -15.47 -0.60
N ASP A 94 -0.81 -15.48 -0.21
CA ASP A 94 -0.24 -16.26 0.87
C ASP A 94 0.68 -15.38 1.72
N PRO A 95 0.12 -14.53 2.60
CA PRO A 95 0.92 -13.61 3.39
C PRO A 95 2.02 -14.29 4.21
N TYR A 96 1.73 -15.47 4.77
CA TYR A 96 2.71 -16.22 5.53
C TYR A 96 3.89 -16.69 4.67
N GLY A 97 3.59 -17.29 3.52
CA GLY A 97 4.61 -17.76 2.58
C GLY A 97 5.48 -16.63 2.06
N ASP A 98 4.84 -15.54 1.60
CA ASP A 98 5.55 -14.39 1.04
C ASP A 98 6.44 -13.69 2.08
N PHE A 99 5.94 -13.42 3.29
CA PHE A 99 6.77 -12.86 4.36
C PHE A 99 7.91 -13.80 4.76
N SER A 100 7.62 -15.11 4.92
CA SER A 100 8.63 -16.11 5.25
C SER A 100 9.73 -16.18 4.20
N GLU A 101 9.38 -16.11 2.91
CA GLU A 101 10.35 -16.05 1.82
C GLU A 101 11.27 -14.83 1.95
N LYS A 102 10.70 -13.65 2.20
CA LYS A 102 11.47 -12.40 2.32
C LYS A 102 12.39 -12.41 3.56
N VAL A 103 11.92 -12.98 4.67
CA VAL A 103 12.76 -13.16 5.87
C VAL A 103 13.95 -14.10 5.60
N LYS A 104 13.81 -15.10 4.71
CA LYS A 104 14.94 -15.98 4.33
C LYS A 104 16.07 -15.24 3.62
N PHE A 105 15.81 -14.11 2.96
CA PHE A 105 16.87 -13.31 2.33
C PHE A 105 17.82 -12.70 3.36
N LEU A 106 17.37 -12.48 4.59
CA LEU A 106 18.15 -11.88 5.65
C LEU A 106 19.17 -12.88 6.23
N LYS A 107 20.35 -12.37 6.51
CA LYS A 107 21.34 -13.01 7.40
C LYS A 107 20.81 -13.07 8.83
N PRO A 108 21.39 -13.91 9.71
CA PRO A 108 21.11 -13.85 11.15
C PRO A 108 21.32 -12.43 11.69
N LYS A 109 20.40 -11.95 12.55
CA LYS A 109 20.36 -10.60 13.09
C LYS A 109 20.09 -9.47 12.07
N GLY A 110 19.75 -9.81 10.83
CA GLY A 110 19.42 -8.83 9.79
C GLY A 110 18.10 -8.08 10.10
N HIS A 111 17.99 -6.88 9.52
CA HIS A 111 16.86 -5.97 9.69
C HIS A 111 15.82 -6.19 8.60
N PHE A 112 14.59 -6.43 9.02
CA PHE A 112 13.41 -6.48 8.14
C PHE A 112 12.58 -5.23 8.32
N MET A 113 12.20 -4.60 7.21
CA MET A 113 11.23 -3.50 7.22
C MET A 113 10.21 -3.67 6.10
N CYS A 114 8.97 -3.29 6.35
CA CYS A 114 8.01 -3.10 5.27
C CYS A 114 7.01 -2.00 5.60
N CYS A 115 6.42 -1.43 4.54
CA CYS A 115 5.22 -0.62 4.65
C CYS A 115 4.13 -1.15 3.71
N LEU A 116 2.88 -1.06 4.16
CA LEU A 116 1.73 -1.57 3.43
C LEU A 116 0.46 -0.81 3.82
N PHE A 117 -0.58 -0.89 3.00
CA PHE A 117 -1.87 -0.33 3.36
C PHE A 117 -2.55 -1.17 4.45
N GLY A 118 -3.17 -0.48 5.42
CA GLY A 118 -3.98 -1.07 6.49
C GLY A 118 -5.48 -0.97 6.23
N SER A 119 -6.25 -1.64 7.09
CA SER A 119 -7.69 -1.89 6.97
C SER A 119 -8.57 -0.64 6.88
N GLU A 120 -8.12 0.49 7.46
CA GLU A 120 -8.81 1.78 7.41
C GLU A 120 -8.69 2.49 6.06
N THR A 121 -7.84 1.99 5.15
CA THR A 121 -7.64 2.62 3.83
C THR A 121 -8.92 2.58 3.01
N LEU A 122 -9.32 3.78 2.52
CA LEU A 122 -10.48 4.00 1.65
C LEU A 122 -11.82 3.47 2.20
N ASN A 123 -11.98 3.47 3.52
CA ASN A 123 -13.23 3.04 4.17
C ASN A 123 -14.42 3.88 3.71
N GLU A 124 -14.26 5.19 3.50
CA GLU A 124 -15.29 6.09 2.98
C GLU A 124 -15.72 5.70 1.56
N LEU A 125 -14.74 5.35 0.72
CA LEU A 125 -15.00 4.92 -0.65
C LEU A 125 -15.67 3.55 -0.70
N ARG A 126 -15.25 2.62 0.15
CA ARG A 126 -15.85 1.29 0.32
C ARG A 126 -17.32 1.40 0.70
N ASP A 127 -17.64 2.20 1.71
CA ASP A 127 -19.00 2.43 2.18
C ASP A 127 -19.87 3.08 1.10
N SER A 128 -19.36 4.10 0.43
CA SER A 128 -20.08 4.81 -0.63
C SER A 128 -20.38 3.92 -1.85
N PHE A 129 -19.42 3.10 -2.29
CA PHE A 129 -19.66 2.13 -3.36
C PHE A 129 -20.68 1.08 -2.97
N SER A 130 -20.56 0.52 -1.76
CA SER A 130 -21.49 -0.49 -1.26
C SER A 130 -22.93 0.02 -1.26
N LYS A 131 -23.17 1.21 -0.71
CA LYS A 131 -24.50 1.83 -0.68
C LYS A 131 -25.03 2.14 -2.07
N ALA A 132 -24.19 2.68 -2.96
CA ALA A 132 -24.58 3.00 -4.33
C ALA A 132 -24.95 1.75 -5.14
N GLU A 133 -24.15 0.68 -5.03
CA GLU A 133 -24.45 -0.57 -5.73
C GLU A 133 -25.68 -1.29 -5.20
N ILE A 134 -25.89 -1.33 -3.89
CA ILE A 134 -27.11 -1.88 -3.30
C ILE A 134 -28.32 -1.12 -3.83
N LYS A 135 -28.27 0.21 -3.87
CA LYS A 135 -29.37 1.04 -4.38
C LYS A 135 -29.65 0.80 -5.86
N LEU A 136 -28.62 0.67 -6.70
CA LEU A 136 -28.77 0.56 -8.16
C LEU A 136 -28.98 -0.86 -8.66
N PHE A 137 -28.41 -1.84 -7.97
CA PHE A 137 -28.33 -3.22 -8.46
C PHE A 137 -28.85 -4.26 -7.45
N GLY A 138 -29.24 -3.85 -6.26
CA GLY A 138 -29.71 -4.74 -5.20
C GLY A 138 -28.62 -5.50 -4.45
N ALA A 139 -27.35 -5.42 -4.89
CA ALA A 139 -26.22 -6.09 -4.27
C ALA A 139 -24.93 -5.30 -4.44
N ALA A 140 -24.02 -5.39 -3.48
CA ALA A 140 -22.68 -4.80 -3.56
C ALA A 140 -21.66 -5.79 -4.11
N SER A 141 -20.66 -5.26 -4.80
CA SER A 141 -19.50 -6.02 -5.26
C SER A 141 -18.22 -5.54 -4.56
N PRO A 142 -17.16 -6.39 -4.43
CA PRO A 142 -15.92 -6.00 -3.80
C PRO A 142 -15.19 -4.95 -4.65
N ARG A 143 -15.14 -3.71 -4.16
CA ARG A 143 -14.50 -2.57 -4.84
C ARG A 143 -13.15 -2.20 -4.24
N ILE A 144 -13.04 -2.30 -2.93
CA ILE A 144 -11.82 -2.00 -2.17
C ILE A 144 -11.32 -3.31 -1.58
N SER A 145 -10.03 -3.57 -1.72
CA SER A 145 -9.39 -4.78 -1.21
C SER A 145 -9.54 -4.89 0.30
N PRO A 146 -9.79 -6.09 0.85
CA PRO A 146 -9.58 -6.34 2.26
C PRO A 146 -8.08 -6.21 2.55
N LEU A 147 -7.75 -5.33 3.48
CA LEU A 147 -6.41 -5.01 3.90
C LEU A 147 -6.21 -5.45 5.36
N PRO A 148 -4.97 -5.78 5.77
CA PRO A 148 -4.71 -6.30 7.11
C PRO A 148 -4.91 -5.24 8.20
N GLU A 149 -5.24 -5.70 9.40
CA GLU A 149 -5.16 -4.89 10.60
C GLU A 149 -3.72 -4.88 11.13
N ILE A 150 -3.37 -3.82 11.89
CA ILE A 150 -2.05 -3.68 12.50
C ILE A 150 -1.68 -4.91 13.36
N ARG A 151 -2.66 -5.49 14.07
CA ARG A 151 -2.49 -6.70 14.89
C ARG A 151 -2.10 -7.90 14.05
N ASP A 152 -2.71 -8.07 12.88
CA ASP A 152 -2.45 -9.20 11.99
C ASP A 152 -1.04 -9.14 11.44
N VAL A 153 -0.57 -7.94 11.09
CA VAL A 153 0.81 -7.72 10.62
C VAL A 153 1.81 -8.04 11.72
N GLY A 154 1.56 -7.63 12.97
CA GLY A 154 2.42 -7.96 14.12
C GLY A 154 2.46 -9.46 14.41
N ASN A 155 1.30 -10.12 14.43
CA ASN A 155 1.21 -11.56 14.63
C ASN A 155 1.93 -12.33 13.52
N LEU A 156 1.77 -11.90 12.27
CA LEU A 156 2.44 -12.50 11.13
C LEU A 156 3.96 -12.36 11.23
N ALA A 157 4.46 -11.18 11.59
CA ALA A 157 5.88 -10.93 11.77
C ALA A 157 6.52 -11.89 12.77
N THR A 158 5.89 -12.07 13.93
CA THR A 158 6.36 -13.03 14.94
C THR A 158 6.28 -14.47 14.44
N LYS A 159 5.20 -14.83 13.75
CA LYS A 159 4.97 -16.18 13.22
C LYS A 159 5.99 -16.58 12.15
N VAL A 160 6.51 -15.65 11.36
CA VAL A 160 7.58 -15.90 10.37
C VAL A 160 8.99 -15.88 10.96
N GLY A 161 9.11 -15.74 12.29
CA GLY A 161 10.38 -15.85 13.02
C GLY A 161 11.12 -14.51 13.18
N LEU A 162 10.48 -13.37 12.98
CA LEU A 162 11.05 -12.08 13.32
C LEU A 162 10.96 -11.83 14.84
N ASN A 163 12.02 -11.25 15.38
CA ASN A 163 12.16 -10.86 16.78
C ASN A 163 12.18 -9.33 16.89
N ASN A 164 11.97 -8.81 18.09
CA ASN A 164 11.97 -7.38 18.38
C ASN A 164 11.07 -6.58 17.41
N CYS A 165 9.89 -7.16 17.13
CA CYS A 165 8.96 -6.57 16.19
C CYS A 165 8.35 -5.29 16.73
N VAL A 166 8.41 -4.23 15.93
CA VAL A 166 7.71 -2.97 16.16
C VAL A 166 6.77 -2.74 14.99
N VAL A 167 5.49 -2.54 15.28
CA VAL A 167 4.48 -2.23 14.27
C VAL A 167 3.80 -0.94 14.67
N ASP A 168 3.82 0.04 13.80
CA ASP A 168 3.09 1.29 13.98
C ASP A 168 2.27 1.64 12.74
N ARG A 169 1.44 2.66 12.85
CA ARG A 169 0.60 3.11 11.75
C ARG A 169 0.55 4.63 11.65
N ASP A 170 0.45 5.12 10.43
CA ASP A 170 0.13 6.51 10.14
C ASP A 170 -1.23 6.58 9.42
N ILE A 171 -2.14 7.41 9.94
CA ILE A 171 -3.45 7.68 9.33
C ILE A 171 -3.37 8.99 8.56
N ILE A 172 -3.37 8.92 7.25
CA ILE A 172 -3.25 10.06 6.35
C ILE A 172 -4.62 10.36 5.75
N LYS A 173 -5.17 11.53 6.05
CA LYS A 173 -6.40 12.02 5.40
C LYS A 173 -6.04 12.96 4.26
N VAL A 174 -6.58 12.65 3.07
CA VAL A 174 -6.35 13.40 1.84
C VAL A 174 -7.66 13.99 1.37
N SER A 175 -7.68 15.29 1.08
CA SER A 175 -8.86 15.97 0.56
C SER A 175 -8.80 16.10 -0.95
N TYR A 176 -9.86 15.70 -1.64
CA TYR A 176 -10.01 15.77 -3.09
C TYR A 176 -11.17 16.68 -3.46
N LYS A 177 -11.04 17.42 -4.57
CA LYS A 177 -12.12 18.28 -5.08
C LYS A 177 -13.26 17.44 -5.69
N ARG A 178 -12.93 16.32 -6.34
CA ARG A 178 -13.89 15.42 -7.01
C ARG A 178 -13.51 13.99 -6.75
N ILE A 179 -14.48 13.10 -6.78
CA ILE A 179 -14.25 11.66 -6.62
C ILE A 179 -13.35 11.10 -7.75
N LEU A 180 -13.40 11.69 -8.93
CA LEU A 180 -12.56 11.29 -10.05
C LEU A 180 -11.07 11.58 -9.81
N ASP A 181 -10.76 12.61 -9.03
CA ASP A 181 -9.37 12.95 -8.67
C ASP A 181 -8.81 11.90 -7.71
N LEU A 182 -9.64 11.38 -6.77
CA LEU A 182 -9.29 10.23 -5.93
C LEU A 182 -9.06 8.96 -6.78
N PHE A 183 -9.95 8.67 -7.74
CA PHE A 183 -9.77 7.51 -8.62
C PHE A 183 -8.50 7.61 -9.46
N LEU A 184 -8.16 8.80 -9.93
CA LEU A 184 -6.93 9.04 -10.68
C LEU A 184 -5.69 8.79 -9.80
N ASP A 185 -5.68 9.29 -8.57
CA ASP A 185 -4.57 9.10 -7.63
C ASP A 185 -4.36 7.61 -7.31
N ILE A 186 -5.43 6.85 -7.02
CA ILE A 186 -5.37 5.41 -6.82
C ILE A 186 -4.79 4.69 -8.07
N LYS A 187 -5.20 5.11 -9.26
CA LYS A 187 -4.70 4.56 -10.53
C LYS A 187 -3.22 4.90 -10.74
N GLU A 188 -2.82 6.13 -10.45
CA GLU A 188 -1.43 6.59 -10.57
C GLU A 188 -0.49 5.88 -9.59
N MET A 189 -1.00 5.49 -8.43
CA MET A 189 -0.26 4.65 -7.46
C MET A 189 -0.13 3.19 -7.90
N GLY A 190 -0.96 2.73 -8.85
CA GLY A 190 -1.04 1.33 -9.26
C GLY A 190 -1.81 0.46 -8.26
N GLU A 191 -2.69 1.08 -7.46
CA GLU A 191 -3.45 0.44 -6.37
C GLU A 191 -4.93 0.19 -6.75
N THR A 192 -5.23 0.08 -8.05
CA THR A 192 -6.59 -0.20 -8.50
C THR A 192 -7.02 -1.62 -8.16
N ASN A 193 -8.33 -1.81 -8.02
CA ASN A 193 -8.96 -3.06 -7.61
C ASN A 193 -8.45 -4.27 -8.41
N SER A 194 -7.81 -5.22 -7.74
CA SER A 194 -7.28 -6.47 -8.28
C SER A 194 -7.87 -7.69 -7.59
N ILE A 195 -9.02 -7.57 -6.93
CA ILE A 195 -9.75 -8.71 -6.36
C ILE A 195 -10.17 -9.64 -7.49
N LEU A 196 -10.01 -10.95 -7.31
CA LEU A 196 -10.31 -11.94 -8.34
C LEU A 196 -11.81 -11.92 -8.72
N GLU A 197 -12.68 -11.82 -7.72
CA GLU A 197 -14.15 -11.79 -7.86
C GLU A 197 -14.71 -10.37 -8.09
N ARG A 198 -13.86 -9.38 -8.41
CA ARG A 198 -14.33 -8.04 -8.75
C ARG A 198 -15.31 -8.06 -9.92
N ARG A 199 -16.24 -7.15 -9.93
CA ARG A 199 -17.10 -6.92 -11.10
C ARG A 199 -16.23 -6.54 -12.30
N LYS A 200 -16.30 -7.33 -13.38
CA LYS A 200 -15.47 -7.14 -14.61
C LYS A 200 -16.06 -6.11 -15.58
N SER A 201 -17.31 -5.68 -15.36
CA SER A 201 -17.94 -4.64 -16.18
C SER A 201 -17.41 -3.25 -15.87
N LEU A 202 -17.49 -2.34 -16.84
CA LEU A 202 -17.12 -0.95 -16.67
C LEU A 202 -17.97 -0.27 -15.58
N THR A 203 -17.34 0.62 -14.82
CA THR A 203 -18.05 1.49 -13.87
C THR A 203 -18.80 2.55 -14.66
N THR A 204 -20.13 2.52 -14.62
CA THR A 204 -20.99 3.43 -15.37
C THR A 204 -20.98 4.84 -14.75
N LYS A 205 -21.28 5.86 -15.58
CA LYS A 205 -21.42 7.26 -15.09
C LYS A 205 -22.48 7.35 -13.99
N ASN A 206 -23.61 6.64 -14.14
CA ASN A 206 -24.67 6.63 -13.14
C ASN A 206 -24.19 6.08 -11.79
N LEU A 207 -23.39 4.99 -11.79
CA LEU A 207 -22.82 4.47 -10.55
C LEU A 207 -21.86 5.48 -9.90
N VAL A 208 -20.97 6.11 -10.68
CA VAL A 208 -20.06 7.14 -10.16
C VAL A 208 -20.82 8.29 -9.53
N GLN A 209 -21.88 8.80 -10.19
CA GLN A 209 -22.72 9.87 -9.65
C GLN A 209 -23.41 9.48 -8.36
N GLU A 210 -23.88 8.23 -8.25
CA GLU A 210 -24.55 7.76 -7.03
C GLU A 210 -23.52 7.57 -5.89
N VAL A 211 -22.34 7.04 -6.18
CA VAL A 211 -21.22 6.97 -5.21
C VAL A 211 -20.87 8.37 -4.72
N GLU A 212 -20.74 9.35 -5.63
CA GLU A 212 -20.41 10.73 -5.29
C GLU A 212 -21.47 11.36 -4.37
N LYS A 213 -22.75 11.12 -4.61
CA LYS A 213 -23.85 11.59 -3.72
C LYS A 213 -23.72 11.02 -2.30
N PHE A 214 -23.45 9.71 -2.18
CA PHE A 214 -23.23 9.08 -0.87
C PHE A 214 -21.99 9.61 -0.18
N TYR A 215 -20.93 9.81 -0.93
CA TYR A 215 -19.67 10.32 -0.42
C TYR A 215 -19.84 11.74 0.13
N PHE A 216 -20.43 12.65 -0.66
CA PHE A 216 -20.70 14.03 -0.23
C PHE A 216 -21.62 14.10 0.97
N LYS A 217 -22.64 13.25 1.03
CA LYS A 217 -23.57 13.24 2.16
C LYS A 217 -22.91 12.88 3.49
N ASN A 218 -21.93 11.95 3.48
CA ASN A 218 -21.44 11.32 4.70
C ASN A 218 -19.99 11.72 5.04
N PHE A 219 -19.16 12.08 4.05
CA PHE A 219 -17.72 12.22 4.21
C PHE A 219 -17.16 13.54 3.64
N THR A 220 -17.98 14.58 3.65
CA THR A 220 -17.56 15.91 3.21
C THR A 220 -16.92 16.67 4.36
N ASP A 221 -15.76 17.26 4.11
CA ASP A 221 -15.11 18.18 5.04
C ASP A 221 -15.80 19.55 5.00
N LYS A 222 -16.63 19.86 6.00
CA LYS A 222 -17.41 21.11 6.08
C LYS A 222 -16.56 22.36 6.39
N LYS A 223 -15.24 22.25 6.48
CA LYS A 223 -14.35 23.29 7.02
C LYS A 223 -13.71 24.22 5.99
N LEU A 224 -13.95 24.09 4.71
CA LEU A 224 -13.38 25.00 3.72
C LEU A 224 -14.34 26.16 3.41
N LYS A 225 -13.79 27.38 3.49
CA LYS A 225 -14.50 28.64 3.27
C LYS A 225 -15.25 28.64 1.93
N LYS A 226 -16.51 29.16 1.96
CA LYS A 226 -17.38 29.48 0.80
C LYS A 226 -17.28 28.51 -0.40
N ASP A 227 -18.29 27.65 -0.50
CA ASP A 227 -18.70 26.89 -1.71
C ASP A 227 -17.70 25.88 -2.32
N THR A 228 -16.62 25.53 -1.63
CA THR A 228 -15.70 24.48 -2.10
C THR A 228 -15.81 23.25 -1.22
N TYR A 229 -16.68 22.34 -1.60
CA TYR A 229 -16.78 21.03 -0.95
C TYR A 229 -15.58 20.17 -1.38
N THR A 230 -14.90 19.55 -0.40
CA THR A 230 -13.91 18.51 -0.65
C THR A 230 -14.37 17.22 -0.01
N ILE A 231 -14.06 16.11 -0.65
CA ILE A 231 -14.23 14.78 -0.08
C ILE A 231 -12.93 14.35 0.60
N SER A 232 -13.05 13.70 1.76
CA SER A 232 -11.91 13.19 2.50
C SER A 232 -11.73 11.70 2.25
N ALA A 233 -10.55 11.24 1.89
CA ALA A 233 -10.19 9.82 1.81
C ALA A 233 -9.11 9.49 2.82
N THR A 234 -9.32 8.43 3.57
CA THR A 234 -8.39 7.92 4.58
C THR A 234 -7.45 6.90 3.96
N PHE A 235 -6.16 7.03 4.23
CA PHE A 235 -5.13 6.04 3.94
C PHE A 235 -4.41 5.68 5.23
N GLU A 236 -4.52 4.43 5.64
CA GLU A 236 -3.73 3.87 6.73
C GLU A 236 -2.48 3.23 6.16
N ILE A 237 -1.32 3.63 6.65
CA ILE A 237 -0.03 3.02 6.31
C ILE A 237 0.48 2.30 7.55
N ILE A 238 0.68 1.00 7.44
CA ILE A 238 1.29 0.19 8.49
C ILE A 238 2.77 0.05 8.16
N PHE A 239 3.61 0.35 9.16
CA PHE A 239 5.04 0.14 9.11
C PHE A 239 5.40 -1.00 10.06
N LEU A 240 6.15 -1.96 9.56
CA LEU A 240 6.67 -3.08 10.34
C LEU A 240 8.19 -3.03 10.33
N TYR A 241 8.78 -3.17 11.49
CA TYR A 241 10.19 -3.47 11.70
C TYR A 241 10.33 -4.79 12.48
N GLY A 242 11.37 -5.57 12.20
CA GLY A 242 11.75 -6.76 12.96
C GLY A 242 13.18 -7.18 12.68
N ARG A 243 13.73 -8.06 13.50
CA ARG A 243 15.05 -8.68 13.31
C ARG A 243 14.91 -10.19 13.14
N LYS A 244 15.73 -10.74 12.24
CA LYS A 244 15.85 -12.18 12.09
C LYS A 244 16.70 -12.81 13.18
#